data_0a2e5ef1c6434e2de096d6d78dcba064
#
_entry.id   0a2e5ef1c6434e2de096d6d78dcba064
#
_cell.length_a   1.000
_cell.length_b   1.000
_cell.length_c   1.000
_cell.angle_alpha   90.00
_cell.angle_beta   90.00
_cell.angle_gamma   90.00
#
_symmetry.space_group_name_H-M   'P 1'
#
loop_
_entity.id
_entity.type
_entity.pdbx_description
1 polymer ?
#
loop_
_entity_poly.entity_id
_entity_poly.type
_entity_poly.pdbx_seq_one_letter_code
_entity_poly.pdbx_strand_id
1 'polypeptide(L)'
;VDVSRKVVEFSHAIGVTVEAELGVLGSLETMKGDKEDGHGAEGTMTREQLLTDAGQAADFVRQTQCDALAIAIGTSHGAYKFSRKPTGDILAIDRIKEIHQRIPNTHLVMHGSSSVPQELLAEIRQFGGDMKETYGVPVEEIQEGIKHGVRKINIDTDIRLAVSYTH
;
A
#
# COMPACT_ATOMS: atom_id res chain seq x y z
N VAL A 1 8.21 -4.32 17.24
CA VAL A 1 9.57 -4.84 17.06
C VAL A 1 9.70 -6.25 17.65
N ASP A 2 9.49 -6.46 18.95
CA ASP A 2 9.76 -7.76 19.60
C ASP A 2 8.97 -8.94 19.03
N VAL A 3 7.67 -8.74 18.76
CA VAL A 3 6.84 -9.78 18.12
C VAL A 3 7.37 -10.08 16.71
N SER A 4 7.61 -9.04 15.90
CA SER A 4 8.10 -9.20 14.52
C SER A 4 9.45 -9.93 14.48
N ARG A 5 10.37 -9.58 15.38
CA ARG A 5 11.67 -10.26 15.48
C ARG A 5 11.51 -11.76 15.80
N LYS A 6 10.66 -12.13 16.77
CA LYS A 6 10.39 -13.52 17.10
C LYS A 6 9.78 -14.29 15.93
N VAL A 7 8.87 -13.66 15.18
CA VAL A 7 8.30 -14.26 13.96
C VAL A 7 9.38 -14.50 12.92
N VAL A 8 10.27 -13.52 12.69
CA VAL A 8 11.38 -13.65 11.76
C VAL A 8 12.32 -14.79 12.18
N GLU A 9 12.75 -14.82 13.44
CA GLU A 9 13.63 -15.88 13.96
C GLU A 9 13.03 -17.28 13.74
N PHE A 10 11.74 -17.44 14.05
CA PHE A 10 11.04 -18.71 13.86
C PHE A 10 10.92 -19.08 12.38
N SER A 11 10.50 -18.13 11.53
CA SER A 11 10.27 -18.35 10.11
C SER A 11 11.57 -18.63 9.35
N HIS A 12 12.62 -17.89 9.64
CA HIS A 12 13.93 -18.10 9.02
C HIS A 12 14.53 -19.47 9.36
N ALA A 13 14.26 -19.99 10.56
CA ALA A 13 14.72 -21.33 10.96
C ALA A 13 14.18 -22.45 10.06
N ILE A 14 13.08 -22.22 9.36
CA ILE A 14 12.45 -23.16 8.42
C ILE A 14 12.46 -22.66 6.97
N GLY A 15 13.25 -21.62 6.67
CA GLY A 15 13.44 -21.10 5.31
C GLY A 15 12.26 -20.30 4.76
N VAL A 16 11.42 -19.71 5.63
CA VAL A 16 10.25 -18.90 5.24
C VAL A 16 10.59 -17.42 5.39
N THR A 17 10.29 -16.63 4.36
CA THR A 17 10.44 -15.17 4.36
C THR A 17 9.33 -14.49 5.16
N VAL A 18 9.63 -13.32 5.73
CA VAL A 18 8.69 -12.54 6.53
C VAL A 18 8.51 -11.15 5.95
N GLU A 19 7.27 -10.80 5.67
CA GLU A 19 6.84 -9.43 5.40
C GLU A 19 6.32 -8.81 6.69
N ALA A 20 6.76 -7.60 6.97
CA ALA A 20 6.26 -6.77 8.05
C ALA A 20 5.67 -5.47 7.50
N GLU A 21 4.94 -4.73 8.31
CA GLU A 21 4.37 -3.45 7.95
C GLU A 21 4.74 -2.39 8.98
N LEU A 22 5.05 -1.18 8.52
CA LEU A 22 5.36 -0.02 9.35
C LEU A 22 4.73 1.25 8.76
N GLY A 23 4.00 1.96 9.58
CA GLY A 23 3.32 3.21 9.23
C GLY A 23 1.81 3.09 9.37
N VAL A 24 1.14 4.18 9.03
CA VAL A 24 -0.32 4.26 9.03
C VAL A 24 -0.77 4.41 7.59
N LEU A 25 -1.45 3.40 7.07
CA LEU A 25 -2.09 3.52 5.75
C LEU A 25 -3.17 4.61 5.80
N GLY A 26 -3.29 5.35 4.72
CA GLY A 26 -4.28 6.38 4.61
C GLY A 26 -4.10 7.21 3.34
N SER A 27 -5.17 7.92 2.98
CA SER A 27 -5.22 8.68 1.74
C SER A 27 -4.66 10.08 1.91
N LEU A 28 -3.69 10.44 1.08
CA LEU A 28 -3.19 11.82 0.97
C LEU A 28 -4.23 12.78 0.36
N GLU A 29 -5.26 12.28 -0.33
CA GLU A 29 -6.35 13.11 -0.83
C GLU A 29 -7.27 13.59 0.30
N THR A 30 -7.68 12.68 1.17
CA THR A 30 -8.62 12.98 2.26
C THR A 30 -7.93 13.35 3.57
N MET A 31 -6.63 13.14 3.67
CA MET A 31 -5.82 13.31 4.88
C MET A 31 -6.37 12.53 6.08
N LYS A 32 -6.91 11.34 5.80
CA LYS A 32 -7.46 10.43 6.81
C LYS A 32 -6.70 9.13 6.82
N GLY A 33 -6.43 8.62 8.02
CA GLY A 33 -5.90 7.28 8.22
C GLY A 33 -6.91 6.22 7.84
N ASP A 34 -6.41 5.04 7.53
CA ASP A 34 -7.21 3.86 7.23
C ASP A 34 -7.50 3.07 8.50
N LYS A 35 -8.71 2.53 8.60
CA LYS A 35 -9.11 1.69 9.72
C LYS A 35 -9.64 0.38 9.17
N GLU A 36 -8.90 -0.68 9.42
CA GLU A 36 -9.23 -2.03 9.01
C GLU A 36 -9.46 -2.91 10.26
N ASP A 37 -10.55 -3.65 10.29
CA ASP A 37 -10.93 -4.56 11.38
C ASP A 37 -10.88 -3.93 12.79
N GLY A 38 -11.17 -2.63 12.90
CA GLY A 38 -11.13 -1.91 14.16
C GLY A 38 -9.74 -1.43 14.59
N HIS A 39 -8.71 -1.72 13.80
CA HIS A 39 -7.33 -1.26 13.98
C HIS A 39 -6.98 -0.19 12.95
N GLY A 40 -6.08 0.72 13.30
CA GLY A 40 -5.64 1.83 12.46
C GLY A 40 -5.77 3.17 13.17
N ALA A 41 -5.68 4.25 12.39
CA ALA A 41 -5.76 5.61 12.91
C ALA A 41 -7.10 6.26 12.55
N GLU A 42 -7.69 6.96 13.51
CA GLU A 42 -8.90 7.74 13.31
C GLU A 42 -8.58 9.25 13.24
N GLY A 43 -9.36 9.96 12.42
CA GLY A 43 -9.30 11.41 12.34
C GLY A 43 -8.41 11.94 11.20
N THR A 44 -8.24 13.26 11.20
CA THR A 44 -7.39 13.94 10.22
C THR A 44 -5.93 13.86 10.65
N MET A 45 -5.08 13.48 9.71
CA MET A 45 -3.65 13.29 9.92
C MET A 45 -2.84 14.26 9.04
N THR A 46 -1.63 14.54 9.44
CA THR A 46 -0.69 15.27 8.58
C THR A 46 -0.11 14.35 7.50
N ARG A 47 0.43 14.94 6.43
CA ARG A 47 1.12 14.18 5.38
C ARG A 47 2.21 13.27 5.95
N GLU A 48 3.02 13.79 6.87
CA GLU A 48 4.11 13.01 7.49
C GLU A 48 3.61 11.84 8.33
N GLN A 49 2.45 11.96 8.96
CA GLN A 49 1.85 10.86 9.71
C GLN A 49 1.28 9.75 8.80
N LEU A 50 0.93 10.10 7.56
CA LEU A 50 0.42 9.16 6.54
C LEU A 50 1.54 8.54 5.69
N LEU A 51 2.80 8.85 6.00
CA LEU A 51 3.97 8.31 5.30
C LEU A 51 4.90 7.63 6.29
N THR A 52 5.40 6.46 5.92
CA THR A 52 6.41 5.77 6.74
C THR A 52 7.67 6.62 6.83
N ASP A 53 8.13 6.88 8.05
CA ASP A 53 9.40 7.59 8.29
C ASP A 53 10.58 6.69 7.91
N ALA A 54 11.51 7.22 7.13
CA ALA A 54 12.63 6.44 6.61
C ALA A 54 13.66 6.04 7.69
N GLY A 55 13.79 6.85 8.73
CA GLY A 55 14.64 6.51 9.89
C GLY A 55 14.04 5.37 10.70
N GLN A 56 12.73 5.45 10.97
CA GLN A 56 11.99 4.39 11.66
C GLN A 56 12.00 3.08 10.85
N ALA A 57 11.87 3.15 9.52
CA ALA A 57 11.96 1.98 8.65
C ALA A 57 13.33 1.31 8.76
N ALA A 58 14.41 2.08 8.72
CA ALA A 58 15.77 1.56 8.88
C ALA A 58 15.99 0.91 10.26
N ASP A 59 15.53 1.55 11.31
CA ASP A 59 15.62 1.02 12.68
C ASP A 59 14.79 -0.25 12.87
N PHE A 60 13.59 -0.29 12.30
CA PHE A 60 12.70 -1.44 12.37
C PHE A 60 13.34 -2.66 11.67
N VAL A 61 13.80 -2.49 10.42
CA VAL A 61 14.43 -3.57 9.66
C VAL A 61 15.72 -4.06 10.35
N ARG A 62 16.54 -3.14 10.86
CA ARG A 62 17.75 -3.50 11.61
C ARG A 62 17.43 -4.36 12.83
N GLN A 63 16.35 -4.09 13.54
CA GLN A 63 15.96 -4.79 14.76
C GLN A 63 15.21 -6.09 14.50
N THR A 64 14.45 -6.19 13.42
CA THR A 64 13.60 -7.34 13.12
C THR A 64 14.22 -8.30 12.12
N GLN A 65 15.07 -7.80 11.20
CA GLN A 65 15.64 -8.55 10.07
C GLN A 65 14.58 -9.14 9.14
N CYS A 66 13.42 -8.45 8.98
CA CYS A 66 12.39 -8.87 8.03
C CYS A 66 12.88 -8.74 6.58
N ASP A 67 12.39 -9.60 5.69
CA ASP A 67 12.81 -9.68 4.29
C ASP A 67 12.11 -8.64 3.42
N ALA A 68 10.89 -8.31 3.79
CA ALA A 68 10.08 -7.30 3.10
C ALA A 68 9.40 -6.37 4.10
N LEU A 69 9.24 -5.11 3.71
CA LEU A 69 8.58 -4.10 4.53
C LEU A 69 7.50 -3.39 3.71
N ALA A 70 6.26 -3.55 4.14
CA ALA A 70 5.15 -2.73 3.65
C ALA A 70 5.24 -1.34 4.25
N ILE A 71 5.13 -0.32 3.39
CA ILE A 71 5.32 1.07 3.73
C ILE A 71 4.07 1.90 3.36
N ALA A 72 3.71 2.83 4.22
CA ALA A 72 2.67 3.81 3.96
C ALA A 72 3.23 4.91 3.04
N ILE A 73 2.62 5.09 1.89
CA ILE A 73 3.06 5.99 0.82
C ILE A 73 1.92 6.82 0.21
N GLY A 74 0.81 6.93 0.93
CA GLY A 74 -0.34 7.77 0.55
C GLY A 74 -1.52 7.01 -0.04
N THR A 75 -1.53 5.69 0.07
CA THR A 75 -2.63 4.82 -0.40
C THR A 75 -3.42 4.23 0.76
N SER A 76 -4.69 3.92 0.52
CA SER A 76 -5.61 3.29 1.47
C SER A 76 -6.20 2.01 0.89
N HIS A 77 -6.68 1.11 1.75
CA HIS A 77 -7.44 -0.07 1.34
C HIS A 77 -8.84 0.27 0.81
N GLY A 78 -9.53 -0.73 0.27
CA GLY A 78 -10.89 -0.62 -0.20
C GLY A 78 -11.03 -0.17 -1.66
N ALA A 79 -12.28 -0.21 -2.13
CA ALA A 79 -12.64 0.12 -3.52
C ALA A 79 -12.71 1.63 -3.79
N TYR A 80 -12.98 2.43 -2.77
CA TYR A 80 -13.16 3.87 -2.89
C TYR A 80 -11.89 4.59 -2.45
N LYS A 81 -10.92 4.73 -3.38
CA LYS A 81 -9.60 5.28 -3.08
C LYS A 81 -9.53 6.79 -3.30
N PHE A 82 -9.84 7.23 -4.51
CA PHE A 82 -9.78 8.64 -4.89
C PHE A 82 -11.11 9.09 -5.50
N SER A 83 -11.56 10.28 -5.12
CA SER A 83 -12.83 10.86 -5.56
C SER A 83 -12.74 11.53 -6.93
N ARG A 84 -11.52 11.81 -7.39
CA ARG A 84 -11.22 12.42 -8.69
C ARG A 84 -10.09 11.66 -9.39
N LYS A 85 -10.05 11.78 -10.72
CA LYS A 85 -8.97 11.17 -11.50
C LYS A 85 -7.62 11.71 -11.05
N PRO A 86 -6.68 10.84 -10.65
CA PRO A 86 -5.34 11.24 -10.27
C PRO A 86 -4.59 11.98 -11.37
N THR A 87 -3.77 12.94 -11.01
CA THR A 87 -2.98 13.78 -11.93
C THR A 87 -1.49 13.44 -11.95
N GLY A 88 -1.07 12.32 -11.32
CA GLY A 88 0.30 11.81 -11.39
C GLY A 88 1.16 12.14 -10.17
N ASP A 89 0.56 12.42 -9.01
CA ASP A 89 1.24 12.74 -7.76
C ASP A 89 0.63 12.03 -6.53
N ILE A 90 0.07 10.84 -6.77
CA ILE A 90 -0.62 10.07 -5.72
C ILE A 90 0.38 9.42 -4.78
N LEU A 91 1.38 8.74 -5.34
CA LEU A 91 2.37 8.06 -4.53
C LEU A 91 3.49 9.02 -4.08
N ALA A 92 3.90 8.87 -2.82
CA ALA A 92 5.06 9.58 -2.29
C ALA A 92 6.36 8.94 -2.79
N ILE A 93 6.64 9.06 -4.10
CA ILE A 93 7.80 8.43 -4.76
C ILE A 93 9.12 8.83 -4.09
N ASP A 94 9.27 10.08 -3.68
CA ASP A 94 10.49 10.53 -3.00
C ASP A 94 10.68 9.84 -1.64
N ARG A 95 9.59 9.54 -0.93
CA ARG A 95 9.65 8.75 0.31
C ARG A 95 10.06 7.30 0.02
N ILE A 96 9.58 6.68 -1.05
CA ILE A 96 10.02 5.35 -1.49
C ILE A 96 11.53 5.35 -1.74
N LYS A 97 12.05 6.33 -2.48
CA LYS A 97 13.49 6.49 -2.74
C LYS A 97 14.29 6.63 -1.46
N GLU A 98 13.83 7.50 -0.55
CA GLU A 98 14.51 7.74 0.73
C GLU A 98 14.60 6.46 1.57
N ILE A 99 13.48 5.74 1.70
CA ILE A 99 13.43 4.47 2.43
C ILE A 99 14.37 3.45 1.78
N HIS A 100 14.27 3.26 0.46
CA HIS A 100 15.10 2.29 -0.25
C HIS A 100 16.60 2.58 -0.14
N GLN A 101 17.01 3.85 -0.13
CA GLN A 101 18.40 4.22 0.11
C GLN A 101 18.92 3.77 1.48
N ARG A 102 18.06 3.76 2.50
CA ARG A 102 18.43 3.36 3.86
C ARG A 102 18.39 1.84 4.09
N ILE A 103 17.51 1.14 3.37
CA ILE A 103 17.33 -0.32 3.47
C ILE A 103 17.37 -0.99 2.08
N PRO A 104 18.48 -0.87 1.33
CA PRO A 104 18.57 -1.31 -0.06
C PRO A 104 18.40 -2.82 -0.27
N ASN A 105 18.58 -3.62 0.78
CA ASN A 105 18.49 -5.07 0.74
C ASN A 105 17.13 -5.61 1.21
N THR A 106 16.21 -4.74 1.64
CA THR A 106 14.85 -5.12 2.05
C THR A 106 13.88 -4.81 0.92
N HIS A 107 13.03 -5.74 0.57
CA HIS A 107 12.01 -5.53 -0.45
C HIS A 107 10.92 -4.60 0.07
N LEU A 108 10.58 -3.57 -0.68
CA LEU A 108 9.47 -2.70 -0.33
C LEU A 108 8.15 -3.25 -0.90
N VAL A 109 7.09 -3.11 -0.10
CA VAL A 109 5.74 -3.57 -0.45
C VAL A 109 4.78 -2.38 -0.43
N MET A 110 3.89 -2.33 -1.41
CA MET A 110 2.81 -1.34 -1.51
C MET A 110 1.47 -2.00 -1.22
N HIS A 111 0.74 -1.46 -0.24
CA HIS A 111 -0.65 -1.80 0.03
C HIS A 111 -1.60 -0.78 -0.62
N GLY A 112 -2.89 -1.14 -0.74
CA GLY A 112 -3.92 -0.26 -1.26
C GLY A 112 -3.69 0.20 -2.71
N SER A 113 -3.04 -0.61 -3.54
CA SER A 113 -2.48 -0.19 -4.82
C SER A 113 -3.30 -0.59 -6.06
N SER A 114 -4.56 -1.02 -5.89
CA SER A 114 -5.44 -1.32 -7.02
C SER A 114 -5.60 -0.12 -7.95
N SER A 115 -5.57 -0.37 -9.25
CA SER A 115 -5.68 0.67 -10.30
C SER A 115 -7.13 1.06 -10.60
N VAL A 116 -8.08 0.21 -10.19
CA VAL A 116 -9.52 0.38 -10.39
C VAL A 116 -9.87 0.67 -11.86
N PRO A 117 -9.79 -0.34 -12.74
CA PRO A 117 -10.04 -0.17 -14.17
C PRO A 117 -11.44 0.38 -14.43
N GLN A 118 -11.50 1.53 -15.11
CA GLN A 118 -12.75 2.25 -15.30
C GLN A 118 -13.73 1.53 -16.23
N GLU A 119 -13.21 0.76 -17.17
CA GLU A 119 -14.00 -0.09 -18.07
C GLU A 119 -14.79 -1.16 -17.29
N LEU A 120 -14.21 -1.78 -16.28
CA LEU A 120 -14.90 -2.76 -15.44
C LEU A 120 -15.98 -2.11 -14.58
N LEU A 121 -15.73 -0.92 -14.06
CA LEU A 121 -16.76 -0.15 -13.34
C LEU A 121 -17.94 0.22 -14.25
N ALA A 122 -17.65 0.65 -15.48
CA ALA A 122 -18.68 0.99 -16.46
C ALA A 122 -19.53 -0.24 -16.80
N GLU A 123 -18.92 -1.39 -16.97
CA GLU A 123 -19.60 -2.65 -17.26
C GLU A 123 -20.47 -3.12 -16.10
N ILE A 124 -19.97 -3.11 -14.87
CA ILE A 124 -20.74 -3.44 -13.67
C ILE A 124 -21.99 -2.55 -13.58
N ARG A 125 -21.86 -1.24 -13.82
CA ARG A 125 -22.99 -0.32 -13.82
C ARG A 125 -23.99 -0.61 -14.94
N GLN A 126 -23.52 -0.97 -16.13
CA GLN A 126 -24.37 -1.35 -17.26
C GLN A 126 -25.28 -2.54 -16.92
N PHE A 127 -24.81 -3.46 -16.10
CA PHE A 127 -25.58 -4.62 -15.64
C PHE A 127 -26.31 -4.40 -14.30
N GLY A 128 -26.43 -3.14 -13.85
CA GLY A 128 -27.24 -2.74 -12.69
C GLY A 128 -26.47 -2.75 -11.36
N GLY A 129 -25.17 -2.89 -11.38
CA GLY A 129 -24.35 -2.75 -10.17
C GLY A 129 -24.29 -1.28 -9.70
N ASP A 130 -24.48 -1.06 -8.41
CA ASP A 130 -24.41 0.27 -7.79
C ASP A 130 -23.00 0.53 -7.24
N MET A 131 -22.08 0.89 -8.12
CA MET A 131 -20.76 1.36 -7.71
C MET A 131 -20.60 2.85 -7.98
N LYS A 132 -20.23 3.59 -6.93
CA LYS A 132 -19.90 5.02 -7.04
C LYS A 132 -18.65 5.22 -7.90
N GLU A 133 -18.52 6.41 -8.45
CA GLU A 133 -17.30 6.80 -9.15
C GLU A 133 -16.11 6.78 -8.17
N THR A 134 -15.06 6.10 -8.57
CA THR A 134 -13.81 5.98 -7.79
C THR A 134 -12.66 5.71 -8.75
N TYR A 135 -11.48 6.14 -8.36
CA TYR A 135 -10.24 5.98 -9.12
C TYR A 135 -9.20 5.28 -8.26
N GLY A 136 -8.35 4.50 -8.88
CA GLY A 136 -7.24 3.82 -8.21
C GLY A 136 -5.90 4.49 -8.42
N VAL A 137 -4.84 3.79 -8.06
CA VAL A 137 -3.47 4.23 -8.26
C VAL A 137 -3.09 4.08 -9.74
N PRO A 138 -2.58 5.13 -10.42
CA PRO A 138 -2.13 5.01 -11.80
C PRO A 138 -1.02 3.96 -11.95
N VAL A 139 -1.14 3.12 -12.99
CA VAL A 139 -0.16 2.04 -13.24
C VAL A 139 1.24 2.62 -13.47
N GLU A 140 1.33 3.78 -14.08
CA GLU A 140 2.60 4.49 -14.33
C GLU A 140 3.31 4.87 -13.02
N GLU A 141 2.57 5.28 -11.98
CA GLU A 141 3.15 5.56 -10.67
C GLU A 141 3.58 4.27 -9.96
N ILE A 142 2.84 3.17 -10.09
CA ILE A 142 3.25 1.85 -9.61
C ILE A 142 4.57 1.43 -10.27
N GLN A 143 4.66 1.57 -11.59
CA GLN A 143 5.89 1.28 -12.35
C GLN A 143 7.07 2.15 -11.90
N GLU A 144 6.82 3.41 -11.55
CA GLU A 144 7.86 4.27 -11.00
C GLU A 144 8.33 3.77 -9.62
N GLY A 145 7.41 3.38 -8.73
CA GLY A 145 7.75 2.76 -7.45
C GLY A 145 8.61 1.50 -7.59
N ILE A 146 8.34 0.67 -8.61
CA ILE A 146 9.12 -0.55 -8.91
C ILE A 146 10.59 -0.22 -9.23
N LYS A 147 10.85 0.89 -9.93
CA LYS A 147 12.22 1.34 -10.23
C LYS A 147 12.99 1.72 -8.95
N HIS A 148 12.29 2.00 -7.86
CA HIS A 148 12.84 2.50 -6.61
C HIS A 148 12.68 1.53 -5.42
N GLY A 149 12.70 0.22 -5.67
CA GLY A 149 12.81 -0.79 -4.62
C GLY A 149 11.51 -1.51 -4.25
N VAL A 150 10.37 -1.08 -4.79
CA VAL A 150 9.12 -1.84 -4.64
C VAL A 150 9.23 -3.16 -5.40
N ARG A 151 8.88 -4.27 -4.73
CA ARG A 151 8.95 -5.63 -5.31
C ARG A 151 7.64 -6.40 -5.18
N LYS A 152 6.71 -5.93 -4.35
CA LYS A 152 5.39 -6.52 -4.19
C LYS A 152 4.34 -5.40 -4.16
N ILE A 153 3.27 -5.60 -4.89
CA ILE A 153 2.14 -4.67 -4.98
C ILE A 153 0.87 -5.44 -4.63
N ASN A 154 0.19 -5.05 -3.57
CA ASN A 154 -1.04 -5.69 -3.14
C ASN A 154 -2.24 -5.04 -3.85
N ILE A 155 -2.96 -5.87 -4.61
CA ILE A 155 -4.18 -5.48 -5.31
C ILE A 155 -5.32 -6.43 -4.89
N ASP A 156 -6.42 -5.89 -4.40
CA ASP A 156 -7.62 -6.64 -4.06
C ASP A 156 -8.79 -6.22 -4.96
N THR A 157 -9.06 -4.93 -5.03
CA THR A 157 -10.19 -4.38 -5.79
C THR A 157 -10.14 -4.77 -7.26
N ASP A 158 -8.98 -4.71 -7.90
CA ASP A 158 -8.83 -5.07 -9.32
C ASP A 158 -9.20 -6.53 -9.57
N ILE A 159 -8.79 -7.43 -8.66
CA ILE A 159 -9.13 -8.86 -8.74
C ILE A 159 -10.64 -9.05 -8.53
N ARG A 160 -11.22 -8.39 -7.54
CA ARG A 160 -12.67 -8.49 -7.26
C ARG A 160 -13.50 -8.00 -8.45
N LEU A 161 -13.14 -6.87 -9.04
CA LEU A 161 -13.81 -6.33 -10.21
C LEU A 161 -13.73 -7.30 -11.40
N ALA A 162 -12.54 -7.85 -11.66
CA ALA A 162 -12.34 -8.80 -12.75
C ALA A 162 -13.13 -10.10 -12.54
N VAL A 163 -13.22 -10.62 -11.31
CA VAL A 163 -14.01 -11.83 -10.99
C VAL A 163 -15.51 -11.56 -11.07
N SER A 164 -15.99 -10.41 -10.62
CA SER A 164 -17.41 -10.04 -10.70
C SER A 164 -17.91 -9.96 -12.14
N TYR A 165 -17.04 -9.62 -13.08
CA TYR A 165 -17.33 -9.61 -14.50
C TYR A 165 -17.50 -11.02 -15.12
N THR A 166 -16.78 -12.02 -14.59
CA THR A 166 -16.76 -13.38 -15.14
C THR A 166 -17.84 -14.30 -14.58
N HIS A 167 -18.63 -13.84 -13.62
CA HIS A 167 -19.70 -14.57 -12.94
C HIS A 167 -20.98 -13.75 -12.90
#